data_fad7dbb29f65edf9323db3841a5e4f02
#
_entry.id   fad7dbb29f65edf9323db3841a5e4f02
#
_cell.length_a   1.000
_cell.length_b   1.000
_cell.length_c   1.000
_cell.angle_alpha   90.00
_cell.angle_beta   90.00
_cell.angle_gamma   90.00
#
_symmetry.space_group_name_H-M   'P 1'
#
loop_
_entity.id
_entity.type
_entity.pdbx_description
1 polymer ?
#
loop_
_entity_poly.entity_id
_entity_poly.type
_entity_poly.pdbx_seq_one_letter_code
_entity_poly.pdbx_strand_id
1 'polypeptide(L)'
;MTFRILSKFVNNCFHTFIFKTEKGKKKYQRLHTIVTDANGVSTSKVKVKYNKKKKTLTVSPSKKWWNSKKRKFPMEMRTSYLTDKHSRNVKVGAAYSGAPNGTFTYDKSLLLQASKCIGFTKMTNLAEFSNPNVQIRSASLHILNKKILKIGAGKTYDIDVHKVKENWSSKKLTYNNRPAYEEVSGAKVSIQKKGSYACDVTDLVKAWQKGEANYGVALVSNNANRTYQAELDRNPYFTVNYEVVGFDGAVQLKENAPITRDIIKEGQENYFYFDTKPGIAYEVYTDSAMDKQANMYDESKERVGYADNTGTNKNFSFVGSYNKRRYIKVSTKNKAIGSYTLHLKKRFAIPEVTGIKGQD
;
A
#
# COMPACT_ATOMS: atom_id res chain seq x y z
N MET A 1 -8.95 -0.18 -25.79
CA MET A 1 -7.86 0.41 -24.97
C MET A 1 -6.52 -0.10 -25.46
N THR A 2 -5.73 0.71 -26.17
CA THR A 2 -4.45 0.28 -26.73
C THR A 2 -3.34 0.63 -25.75
N PHE A 3 -2.71 -0.36 -25.14
CA PHE A 3 -1.61 -0.15 -24.22
C PHE A 3 -0.27 -0.21 -24.95
N ARG A 4 0.49 0.87 -24.91
CA ARG A 4 1.92 0.85 -25.31
C ARG A 4 2.75 0.73 -24.04
N ILE A 5 3.38 -0.42 -23.86
CA ILE A 5 4.27 -0.67 -22.71
C ILE A 5 5.67 -0.24 -23.12
N LEU A 6 6.21 0.78 -22.46
CA LEU A 6 7.61 1.18 -22.53
C LEU A 6 8.25 0.79 -21.20
N SER A 7 9.14 -0.21 -21.21
CA SER A 7 9.88 -0.61 -20.02
C SER A 7 11.12 0.27 -19.84
N LYS A 8 11.26 0.89 -18.70
CA LYS A 8 12.51 1.48 -18.23
C LYS A 8 12.95 0.76 -16.96
N PHE A 9 14.13 0.16 -16.98
CA PHE A 9 14.69 -0.53 -15.83
C PHE A 9 15.19 0.50 -14.81
N VAL A 10 14.71 0.41 -13.58
CA VAL A 10 15.32 1.07 -12.42
C VAL A 10 15.55 -0.01 -11.37
N ASN A 11 16.76 -0.03 -10.83
CA ASN A 11 17.28 -1.05 -9.92
C ASN A 11 16.36 -1.40 -8.76
N ASN A 12 16.26 -2.71 -8.51
CA ASN A 12 15.73 -3.40 -7.34
C ASN A 12 14.21 -3.46 -7.15
N CYS A 13 13.68 -4.63 -7.42
CA CYS A 13 12.37 -5.19 -6.98
C CYS A 13 11.08 -4.67 -7.62
N PHE A 14 11.09 -3.60 -8.39
CA PHE A 14 9.87 -3.07 -9.03
C PHE A 14 10.07 -2.86 -10.52
N HIS A 15 9.13 -3.36 -11.33
CA HIS A 15 9.10 -3.09 -12.76
C HIS A 15 8.07 -1.98 -13.03
N THR A 16 8.54 -0.85 -13.52
CA THR A 16 7.66 0.27 -13.86
C THR A 16 7.17 0.11 -15.30
N PHE A 17 5.87 0.04 -15.48
CA PHE A 17 5.23 0.05 -16.78
C PHE A 17 4.66 1.45 -17.05
N ILE A 18 4.87 1.93 -18.28
CA ILE A 18 4.32 3.21 -18.71
C ILE A 18 3.14 2.92 -19.62
N PHE A 19 1.96 3.32 -19.17
CA PHE A 19 0.74 3.25 -19.97
C PHE A 19 0.44 4.63 -20.57
N LYS A 20 0.05 4.67 -21.84
CA LYS A 20 -0.57 5.86 -22.42
C LYS A 20 -2.07 5.76 -22.26
N THR A 21 -2.70 6.75 -21.66
CA THR A 21 -4.16 6.91 -21.67
C THR A 21 -4.63 7.39 -23.04
N GLU A 22 -5.92 7.27 -23.35
CA GLU A 22 -6.54 7.78 -24.59
C GLU A 22 -6.30 9.28 -24.81
N LYS A 23 -6.12 10.04 -23.73
CA LYS A 23 -5.74 11.48 -23.78
C LYS A 23 -4.23 11.70 -23.87
N GLY A 24 -3.43 10.68 -24.23
CA GLY A 24 -1.99 10.80 -24.43
C GLY A 24 -1.15 10.98 -23.16
N LYS A 25 -1.76 11.08 -21.99
CA LYS A 25 -1.05 11.21 -20.70
C LYS A 25 -0.34 9.90 -20.35
N LYS A 26 0.94 9.98 -20.03
CA LYS A 26 1.71 8.84 -19.52
C LYS A 26 1.30 8.56 -18.07
N LYS A 27 0.83 7.35 -17.79
CA LYS A 27 0.57 6.88 -16.42
C LYS A 27 1.61 5.82 -16.08
N TYR A 28 2.35 6.02 -15.01
CA TYR A 28 3.34 5.07 -14.50
C TYR A 28 2.64 4.15 -13.50
N GLN A 29 2.76 2.85 -13.71
CA GLN A 29 2.29 1.87 -12.76
C GLN A 29 3.39 0.85 -12.49
N ARG A 30 3.62 0.53 -11.24
CA ARG A 30 4.51 -0.55 -10.84
C ARG A 30 3.69 -1.81 -10.61
N LEU A 31 4.22 -2.91 -11.13
CA LEU A 31 3.68 -4.23 -10.86
C LEU A 31 4.31 -4.73 -9.56
N HIS A 32 3.50 -4.92 -8.55
CA HIS A 32 3.91 -5.58 -7.32
C HIS A 32 3.41 -7.02 -7.38
N THR A 33 4.33 -7.96 -7.50
CA THR A 33 4.01 -9.38 -7.52
C THR A 33 4.55 -10.05 -6.27
N ILE A 34 3.67 -10.74 -5.57
CA ILE A 34 4.02 -11.57 -4.43
C ILE A 34 3.73 -13.01 -4.82
N VAL A 35 4.68 -13.89 -4.56
CA VAL A 35 4.50 -15.34 -4.70
C VAL A 35 4.48 -15.93 -3.31
N THR A 36 3.43 -16.69 -3.00
CA THR A 36 3.22 -17.31 -1.67
C THR A 36 3.11 -18.82 -1.86
N ASP A 37 3.80 -19.59 -1.04
CA ASP A 37 3.69 -21.06 -1.01
C ASP A 37 2.51 -21.52 -0.13
N ALA A 38 2.22 -22.81 -0.16
CA ALA A 38 1.11 -23.39 0.60
C ALA A 38 1.25 -23.27 2.13
N ASN A 39 2.47 -22.97 2.63
CA ASN A 39 2.70 -22.66 4.06
C ASN A 39 2.55 -21.17 4.37
N GLY A 40 2.12 -20.33 3.42
CA GLY A 40 2.01 -18.88 3.61
C GLY A 40 3.34 -18.12 3.50
N VAL A 41 4.45 -18.79 3.17
CA VAL A 41 5.74 -18.12 3.04
C VAL A 41 5.83 -17.38 1.72
N SER A 42 6.01 -16.08 1.77
CA SER A 42 5.92 -15.19 0.62
C SER A 42 7.27 -14.63 0.18
N THR A 43 7.37 -14.23 -1.09
CA THR A 43 8.47 -13.43 -1.63
C THR A 43 7.96 -12.41 -2.64
N SER A 44 8.49 -11.19 -2.55
CA SER A 44 8.36 -10.15 -3.57
C SER A 44 9.59 -10.05 -4.48
N LYS A 45 10.63 -10.86 -4.23
CA LYS A 45 11.83 -10.92 -5.08
C LYS A 45 11.52 -11.70 -6.35
N VAL A 46 10.88 -11.05 -7.30
CA VAL A 46 10.47 -11.62 -8.59
C VAL A 46 11.15 -10.88 -9.74
N LYS A 47 11.49 -11.62 -10.80
CA LYS A 47 11.97 -11.06 -12.05
C LYS A 47 10.81 -11.00 -13.03
N VAL A 48 10.54 -9.83 -13.58
CA VAL A 48 9.47 -9.64 -14.56
C VAL A 48 10.08 -9.32 -15.92
N LYS A 49 9.71 -10.07 -16.95
CA LYS A 49 10.12 -9.84 -18.34
C LYS A 49 8.90 -9.64 -19.21
N TYR A 50 8.91 -8.61 -20.02
CA TYR A 50 7.88 -8.39 -21.03
C TYR A 50 8.42 -8.70 -22.42
N ASN A 51 7.74 -9.60 -23.13
CA ASN A 51 8.02 -9.88 -24.52
C ASN A 51 7.06 -9.06 -25.41
N LYS A 52 7.61 -8.05 -26.10
CA LYS A 52 6.82 -7.13 -26.91
C LYS A 52 6.20 -7.79 -28.15
N LYS A 53 6.89 -8.77 -28.75
CA LYS A 53 6.39 -9.49 -29.94
C LYS A 53 5.22 -10.41 -29.58
N LYS A 54 5.39 -11.19 -28.50
CA LYS A 54 4.38 -12.15 -28.02
C LYS A 54 3.33 -11.50 -27.10
N LYS A 55 3.48 -10.23 -26.72
CA LYS A 55 2.63 -9.51 -25.74
C LYS A 55 2.49 -10.26 -24.42
N THR A 56 3.52 -11.01 -24.03
CA THR A 56 3.51 -11.83 -22.81
C THR A 56 4.34 -11.19 -21.71
N LEU A 57 3.84 -11.28 -20.48
CA LEU A 57 4.54 -10.91 -19.26
C LEU A 57 4.94 -12.18 -18.52
N THR A 58 6.25 -12.38 -18.34
CA THR A 58 6.76 -13.52 -17.56
C THR A 58 7.21 -13.03 -16.21
N VAL A 59 6.66 -13.64 -15.15
CA VAL A 59 7.05 -13.36 -13.76
C VAL A 59 7.74 -14.60 -13.21
N SER A 60 8.94 -14.43 -12.67
CA SER A 60 9.73 -15.53 -12.13
C SER A 60 10.25 -15.18 -10.74
N PRO A 61 9.90 -15.94 -9.69
CA PRO A 61 10.53 -15.80 -8.38
C PRO A 61 12.03 -16.09 -8.47
N SER A 62 12.79 -15.64 -7.47
CA SER A 62 14.22 -15.95 -7.45
C SER A 62 14.45 -17.47 -7.36
N LYS A 63 15.42 -18.00 -8.11
CA LYS A 63 15.74 -19.43 -8.09
C LYS A 63 16.04 -19.94 -6.67
N LYS A 64 16.73 -19.15 -5.86
CA LYS A 64 17.04 -19.49 -4.46
C LYS A 64 15.77 -19.70 -3.62
N TRP A 65 14.76 -18.85 -3.81
CA TRP A 65 13.50 -18.99 -3.10
C TRP A 65 12.68 -20.17 -3.63
N TRP A 66 12.58 -20.30 -4.94
CA TRP A 66 11.82 -21.37 -5.62
C TRP A 66 12.34 -22.76 -5.29
N ASN A 67 13.66 -22.96 -5.35
CA ASN A 67 14.32 -24.25 -5.15
C ASN A 67 14.56 -24.62 -3.67
N SER A 68 14.10 -23.81 -2.75
CA SER A 68 14.26 -24.13 -1.31
C SER A 68 13.42 -25.37 -0.96
N LYS A 69 14.05 -26.38 -0.34
CA LYS A 69 13.38 -27.61 0.15
C LYS A 69 12.25 -27.34 1.15
N LYS A 70 12.18 -26.11 1.71
CA LYS A 70 11.11 -25.68 2.62
C LYS A 70 9.85 -25.20 1.90
N ARG A 71 9.85 -25.15 0.56
CA ARG A 71 8.69 -24.71 -0.22
C ARG A 71 7.66 -25.80 -0.35
N LYS A 72 6.39 -25.45 -0.18
CA LYS A 72 5.26 -26.35 -0.40
C LYS A 72 4.37 -25.84 -1.54
N PHE A 73 3.95 -26.76 -2.39
CA PHE A 73 3.00 -26.51 -3.47
C PHE A 73 1.55 -26.79 -3.01
N PRO A 74 0.53 -26.14 -3.58
CA PRO A 74 0.62 -25.19 -4.70
C PRO A 74 1.17 -23.82 -4.29
N MET A 75 1.61 -23.04 -5.29
CA MET A 75 2.02 -21.66 -5.09
C MET A 75 0.99 -20.70 -5.66
N GLU A 76 0.67 -19.66 -4.92
CA GLU A 76 -0.19 -18.58 -5.37
C GLU A 76 0.69 -17.40 -5.79
N MET A 77 0.39 -16.83 -6.96
CA MET A 77 1.01 -15.59 -7.42
C MET A 77 -0.05 -14.49 -7.51
N ARG A 78 0.13 -13.45 -6.71
CA ARG A 78 -0.70 -12.26 -6.76
C ARG A 78 0.08 -11.12 -7.38
N THR A 79 -0.50 -10.50 -8.39
CA THR A 79 0.07 -9.33 -9.04
C THR A 79 -0.92 -8.19 -8.88
N SER A 80 -0.48 -7.12 -8.22
CA SER A 80 -1.25 -5.89 -8.07
C SER A 80 -0.53 -4.74 -8.76
N TYR A 81 -1.30 -3.78 -9.23
CA TYR A 81 -0.76 -2.53 -9.75
C TYR A 81 -0.62 -1.58 -8.57
N LEU A 82 0.62 -1.35 -8.14
CA LEU A 82 0.90 -0.32 -7.15
C LEU A 82 1.02 1.02 -7.84
N THR A 83 0.29 1.99 -7.37
CA THR A 83 0.52 3.37 -7.74
C THR A 83 1.56 3.94 -6.78
N ASP A 84 2.77 4.20 -7.29
CA ASP A 84 3.75 4.99 -6.56
C ASP A 84 3.36 6.44 -6.62
N LYS A 85 3.19 7.04 -5.48
CA LYS A 85 3.09 8.46 -5.38
C LYS A 85 4.29 9.02 -4.64
N HIS A 86 5.09 9.76 -5.39
CA HIS A 86 6.13 10.58 -4.82
C HIS A 86 5.48 11.86 -4.28
N SER A 87 5.26 11.92 -2.99
CA SER A 87 4.81 13.15 -2.37
C SER A 87 6.01 14.05 -2.10
N ARG A 88 6.21 15.02 -2.99
CA ARG A 88 7.10 16.15 -2.75
C ARG A 88 6.39 17.31 -2.05
N ASN A 89 5.12 17.13 -1.74
CA ASN A 89 4.34 18.10 -0.98
C ASN A 89 4.67 17.92 0.51
N VAL A 90 5.79 18.46 0.92
CA VAL A 90 6.26 18.42 2.30
C VAL A 90 6.46 19.85 2.81
N LYS A 91 6.18 20.04 4.08
CA LYS A 91 6.68 21.20 4.84
C LYS A 91 7.98 20.78 5.52
N VAL A 92 8.99 21.60 5.42
CA VAL A 92 10.29 21.38 6.05
C VAL A 92 10.62 22.57 6.94
N GLY A 93 11.18 22.29 8.10
CA GLY A 93 11.65 23.31 9.03
C GLY A 93 12.88 22.82 9.77
N ALA A 94 13.60 23.73 10.40
CA ALA A 94 14.71 23.41 11.26
C ALA A 94 14.69 24.27 12.51
N ALA A 95 15.10 23.67 13.62
CA ALA A 95 15.28 24.35 14.92
C ALA A 95 16.76 24.28 15.31
N TYR A 96 17.37 25.43 15.53
CA TYR A 96 18.80 25.55 15.84
C TYR A 96 19.03 26.22 17.22
N SER A 97 19.70 25.50 18.13
CA SER A 97 19.91 25.92 19.49
C SER A 97 20.88 27.15 19.63
N GLY A 98 21.75 27.35 18.63
CA GLY A 98 22.64 28.52 18.58
C GLY A 98 21.95 29.83 18.26
N ALA A 99 20.68 29.80 17.80
CA ALA A 99 19.80 30.93 17.61
C ALA A 99 18.38 30.56 18.02
N PRO A 100 18.10 30.42 19.31
CA PRO A 100 16.92 29.76 19.84
C PRO A 100 15.59 30.42 19.47
N ASN A 101 15.60 31.71 19.15
CA ASN A 101 14.44 32.48 18.69
C ASN A 101 14.46 32.76 17.18
N GLY A 102 15.50 32.28 16.46
CA GLY A 102 15.63 32.46 15.02
C GLY A 102 14.80 31.43 14.25
N THR A 103 14.14 31.89 13.20
CA THR A 103 13.50 31.02 12.21
C THR A 103 14.49 30.74 11.09
N PHE A 104 14.74 29.48 10.82
CA PHE A 104 15.66 29.06 9.75
C PHE A 104 14.90 28.53 8.58
N THR A 105 14.82 29.29 7.50
CA THR A 105 14.45 28.85 6.19
C THR A 105 15.74 28.50 5.44
N TYR A 106 16.13 27.24 5.48
CA TYR A 106 17.28 26.80 4.68
C TYR A 106 16.89 26.77 3.20
N ASP A 107 17.36 27.74 2.45
CA ASP A 107 17.03 27.86 1.03
C ASP A 107 17.64 26.74 0.18
N LYS A 108 18.68 26.08 0.64
CA LYS A 108 19.41 25.06 -0.13
C LYS A 108 19.65 23.74 0.58
N SER A 109 19.71 23.70 1.90
CA SER A 109 20.01 22.50 2.67
C SER A 109 19.50 22.57 4.10
N LEU A 110 19.31 21.40 4.70
CA LEU A 110 19.02 21.21 6.11
C LEU A 110 20.27 20.67 6.80
N LEU A 111 20.87 21.45 7.68
CA LEU A 111 21.99 21.00 8.49
C LEU A 111 21.46 20.26 9.72
N LEU A 112 21.91 19.03 9.93
CA LEU A 112 21.66 18.28 11.16
C LEU A 112 22.95 18.18 11.99
N GLN A 113 22.82 18.43 13.27
CA GLN A 113 23.92 18.29 14.24
C GLN A 113 23.35 17.87 15.59
N ALA A 114 23.96 16.88 16.20
CA ALA A 114 23.56 16.38 17.52
C ALA A 114 23.44 17.52 18.55
N SER A 115 22.33 17.55 19.28
CA SER A 115 21.98 18.52 20.31
C SER A 115 21.87 20.00 19.85
N LYS A 116 22.12 20.27 18.55
CA LYS A 116 22.12 21.66 18.07
C LYS A 116 21.08 21.93 17.00
N CYS A 117 20.90 21.02 16.06
CA CYS A 117 20.01 21.25 14.94
C CYS A 117 19.12 20.03 14.69
N ILE A 118 17.81 20.24 14.73
CA ILE A 118 16.77 19.26 14.53
C ILE A 118 16.01 19.65 13.27
N GLY A 119 15.83 18.67 12.36
CA GLY A 119 15.02 18.87 11.17
C GLY A 119 13.59 18.38 11.40
N PHE A 120 12.63 19.05 10.77
CA PHE A 120 11.23 18.65 10.79
C PHE A 120 10.73 18.50 9.36
N THR A 121 9.96 17.47 9.09
CA THR A 121 9.28 17.29 7.80
C THR A 121 7.89 16.74 7.99
N LYS A 122 6.93 17.26 7.19
CA LYS A 122 5.53 16.89 7.27
C LYS A 122 4.97 16.68 5.86
N MET A 123 4.35 15.54 5.61
CA MET A 123 3.60 15.31 4.38
C MET A 123 2.31 16.14 4.39
N THR A 124 2.04 16.88 3.31
CA THR A 124 0.90 17.82 3.25
C THR A 124 -0.28 17.31 2.41
N ASN A 125 -0.09 16.24 1.65
CA ASN A 125 -1.12 15.69 0.75
C ASN A 125 -1.70 14.34 1.24
N LEU A 126 -1.77 14.14 2.54
CA LEU A 126 -2.32 12.90 3.14
C LEU A 126 -3.77 12.64 2.71
N ALA A 127 -4.55 13.70 2.45
CA ALA A 127 -5.94 13.59 1.99
C ALA A 127 -6.11 12.73 0.73
N GLU A 128 -5.06 12.61 -0.11
CA GLU A 128 -5.10 11.76 -1.29
C GLU A 128 -5.18 10.27 -0.96
N PHE A 129 -4.84 9.89 0.27
CA PHE A 129 -4.90 8.52 0.77
C PHE A 129 -6.09 8.29 1.72
N SER A 130 -6.94 9.29 1.93
CA SER A 130 -8.08 9.20 2.86
C SER A 130 -9.23 8.35 2.32
N ASN A 131 -9.26 8.07 1.00
CA ASN A 131 -10.25 7.19 0.42
C ASN A 131 -10.19 5.81 1.11
N PRO A 132 -11.29 5.30 1.67
CA PRO A 132 -11.33 4.01 2.36
C PRO A 132 -10.89 2.83 1.49
N ASN A 133 -11.02 2.97 0.16
CA ASN A 133 -10.58 1.95 -0.79
C ASN A 133 -9.07 2.01 -1.09
N VAL A 134 -8.35 2.99 -0.58
CA VAL A 134 -6.89 3.05 -0.70
C VAL A 134 -6.26 2.22 0.40
N GLN A 135 -5.51 1.20 0.03
CA GLN A 135 -4.73 0.37 0.95
C GLN A 135 -3.24 0.68 0.80
N ILE A 136 -2.66 1.32 1.81
CA ILE A 136 -1.22 1.57 1.85
C ILE A 136 -0.50 0.26 2.11
N ARG A 137 0.43 -0.12 1.23
CA ARG A 137 1.25 -1.33 1.34
C ARG A 137 2.57 -1.03 2.02
N SER A 138 3.21 0.05 1.63
CA SER A 138 4.44 0.54 2.28
C SER A 138 4.58 2.04 2.10
N ALA A 139 5.32 2.67 3.00
CA ALA A 139 5.73 4.05 2.86
C ALA A 139 7.18 4.21 3.30
N SER A 140 7.91 5.08 2.61
CA SER A 140 9.30 5.38 2.92
C SER A 140 9.52 6.88 2.92
N LEU A 141 10.25 7.37 3.91
CA LEU A 141 10.79 8.72 3.91
C LEU A 141 12.17 8.71 3.25
N HIS A 142 12.33 9.51 2.22
CA HIS A 142 13.58 9.66 1.49
C HIS A 142 14.27 10.96 1.86
N ILE A 143 15.55 10.86 2.15
CA ILE A 143 16.43 12.00 2.40
C ILE A 143 17.65 11.91 1.49
N LEU A 144 18.06 13.04 0.95
CA LEU A 144 19.26 13.15 0.13
C LEU A 144 20.35 13.80 0.98
N ASN A 145 21.39 13.04 1.29
CA ASN A 145 22.58 13.60 1.92
C ASN A 145 23.49 14.24 0.88
N LYS A 146 23.72 15.53 0.99
CA LYS A 146 24.62 16.29 0.12
C LYS A 146 26.06 16.17 0.57
N LYS A 147 26.28 16.18 1.88
CA LYS A 147 27.61 16.17 2.47
C LYS A 147 27.57 15.70 3.91
N ILE A 148 28.53 14.90 4.30
CA ILE A 148 28.82 14.60 5.69
C ILE A 148 30.03 15.43 6.09
N LEU A 149 29.90 16.12 7.21
CA LEU A 149 30.93 16.99 7.75
C LEU A 149 31.50 16.35 9.01
N LYS A 150 32.82 16.31 9.10
CA LYS A 150 33.54 15.91 10.32
C LYS A 150 33.20 14.52 10.88
N ILE A 151 32.93 13.54 10.02
CA ILE A 151 32.79 12.17 10.45
C ILE A 151 34.08 11.39 10.23
N GLY A 152 34.46 10.53 11.18
CA GLY A 152 35.63 9.68 11.05
C GLY A 152 35.49 8.62 9.94
N ALA A 153 36.60 8.21 9.35
CA ALA A 153 36.60 7.18 8.31
C ALA A 153 35.91 5.89 8.80
N GLY A 154 35.07 5.31 7.95
CA GLY A 154 34.32 4.08 8.23
C GLY A 154 33.17 4.21 9.23
N LYS A 155 32.87 5.41 9.74
CA LYS A 155 31.73 5.64 10.65
C LYS A 155 30.48 6.09 9.91
N THR A 156 29.32 5.88 10.52
CA THR A 156 28.02 6.33 10.05
C THR A 156 27.56 7.58 10.78
N TYR A 157 26.78 8.40 10.10
CA TYR A 157 25.99 9.47 10.70
C TYR A 157 24.57 8.97 10.84
N ASP A 158 24.14 8.77 12.07
CA ASP A 158 22.84 8.20 12.38
C ASP A 158 21.82 9.30 12.65
N ILE A 159 20.65 9.14 12.04
CA ILE A 159 19.49 10.03 12.17
C ILE A 159 18.32 9.18 12.64
N ASP A 160 17.80 9.49 13.82
CA ASP A 160 16.56 8.92 14.32
C ASP A 160 15.37 9.74 13.80
N VAL A 161 14.30 9.03 13.43
CA VAL A 161 13.08 9.60 12.89
C VAL A 161 11.97 9.43 13.92
N HIS A 162 11.57 10.52 14.55
CA HIS A 162 10.59 10.54 15.64
C HIS A 162 9.26 11.12 15.17
N LYS A 163 8.15 10.57 15.63
CA LYS A 163 6.83 11.13 15.39
C LYS A 163 6.65 12.43 16.15
N VAL A 164 6.18 13.47 15.48
CA VAL A 164 5.90 14.77 16.09
C VAL A 164 4.51 14.76 16.75
N LYS A 165 4.40 15.29 17.96
CA LYS A 165 3.19 15.29 18.79
C LYS A 165 2.29 16.50 18.60
N GLU A 166 2.82 17.60 18.07
CA GLU A 166 2.14 18.88 18.01
C GLU A 166 2.22 19.51 16.64
N ASN A 167 1.26 20.37 16.34
CA ASN A 167 1.27 21.11 15.08
C ASN A 167 2.35 22.22 15.10
N TRP A 168 2.94 22.43 13.94
CA TRP A 168 4.00 23.43 13.77
C TRP A 168 3.92 24.12 12.41
N SER A 169 4.57 25.26 12.31
CA SER A 169 4.66 26.03 11.08
C SER A 169 6.12 26.29 10.72
N SER A 170 6.51 25.95 9.50
CA SER A 170 7.86 26.20 9.00
C SER A 170 8.27 27.67 9.03
N LYS A 171 7.29 28.58 8.93
CA LYS A 171 7.53 30.03 8.98
C LYS A 171 7.74 30.59 10.38
N LYS A 172 7.30 29.85 11.42
CA LYS A 172 7.35 30.29 12.82
C LYS A 172 8.22 29.39 13.70
N LEU A 173 8.77 28.33 13.14
CA LEU A 173 9.54 27.32 13.86
C LEU A 173 10.86 27.91 14.35
N THR A 174 11.07 27.87 15.67
CA THR A 174 12.32 28.22 16.34
C THR A 174 12.76 27.06 17.24
N TYR A 175 13.93 27.14 17.83
CA TYR A 175 14.36 26.13 18.79
C TYR A 175 13.51 26.13 20.05
N ASN A 176 13.12 27.32 20.53
CA ASN A 176 12.33 27.47 21.76
C ASN A 176 10.87 27.02 21.60
N ASN A 177 10.28 27.16 20.40
CA ASN A 177 8.90 26.75 20.14
C ASN A 177 8.80 25.50 19.27
N ARG A 178 9.89 24.71 19.17
CA ARG A 178 9.86 23.48 18.41
C ARG A 178 8.83 22.52 19.00
N PRO A 179 8.12 21.79 18.15
CA PRO A 179 7.12 20.84 18.62
C PRO A 179 7.79 19.68 19.37
N ALA A 180 7.11 19.18 20.37
CA ALA A 180 7.48 17.94 21.04
C ALA A 180 7.37 16.76 20.06
N TYR A 181 8.20 15.75 20.24
CA TYR A 181 8.19 14.49 19.49
C TYR A 181 8.31 13.31 20.44
N GLU A 182 8.01 12.11 19.95
CA GLU A 182 8.12 10.89 20.74
C GLU A 182 9.58 10.61 21.10
N GLU A 183 9.82 10.09 22.31
CA GLU A 183 11.18 9.74 22.76
C GLU A 183 11.72 8.54 22.00
N VAL A 184 10.87 7.57 21.71
CA VAL A 184 11.22 6.38 20.94
C VAL A 184 11.16 6.74 19.45
N SER A 185 12.24 6.46 18.72
CA SER A 185 12.26 6.64 17.28
C SER A 185 11.44 5.58 16.58
N GLY A 186 10.60 6.01 15.63
CA GLY A 186 9.83 5.10 14.78
C GLY A 186 10.65 4.49 13.66
N ALA A 187 11.79 5.11 13.28
CA ALA A 187 12.68 4.65 12.22
C ALA A 187 14.08 5.28 12.38
N LYS A 188 15.05 4.72 11.67
CA LYS A 188 16.44 5.18 11.68
C LYS A 188 17.02 5.21 10.27
N VAL A 189 17.88 6.19 10.02
CA VAL A 189 18.68 6.30 8.79
C VAL A 189 20.14 6.40 9.15
N SER A 190 20.98 5.50 8.62
CA SER A 190 22.42 5.56 8.78
C SER A 190 23.10 5.99 7.48
N ILE A 191 23.77 7.14 7.51
CA ILE A 191 24.38 7.80 6.37
C ILE A 191 25.90 7.59 6.42
N GLN A 192 26.51 7.12 5.33
CA GLN A 192 27.96 6.95 5.23
C GLN A 192 28.62 7.94 4.26
N LYS A 193 27.91 8.31 3.21
CA LYS A 193 28.43 9.14 2.11
C LYS A 193 27.35 10.00 1.49
N LYS A 194 27.72 10.85 0.56
CA LYS A 194 26.75 11.54 -0.31
C LYS A 194 25.86 10.52 -1.03
N GLY A 195 24.55 10.73 -0.99
CA GLY A 195 23.60 9.83 -1.64
C GLY A 195 22.18 9.96 -1.13
N SER A 196 21.30 9.17 -1.71
CA SER A 196 19.90 9.07 -1.31
C SER A 196 19.73 7.89 -0.34
N TYR A 197 19.05 8.14 0.75
CA TYR A 197 18.75 7.19 1.82
C TYR A 197 17.25 7.17 2.07
N ALA A 198 16.74 6.06 2.54
CA ALA A 198 15.35 5.92 2.88
C ALA A 198 15.18 5.07 4.14
N CYS A 199 14.18 5.40 4.94
CA CYS A 199 13.71 4.55 6.03
C CYS A 199 12.24 4.21 5.86
N ASP A 200 11.86 3.09 6.43
CA ASP A 200 10.47 2.65 6.47
C ASP A 200 9.68 3.50 7.48
N VAL A 201 8.59 4.08 7.01
CA VAL A 201 7.63 4.85 7.82
C VAL A 201 6.21 4.37 7.56
N THR A 202 6.07 3.12 7.17
CA THR A 202 4.79 2.51 6.77
C THR A 202 3.74 2.62 7.85
N ASP A 203 4.09 2.23 9.07
CA ASP A 203 3.13 2.21 10.18
C ASP A 203 2.71 3.63 10.56
N LEU A 204 3.62 4.59 10.52
CA LEU A 204 3.33 5.99 10.76
C LEU A 204 2.35 6.55 9.74
N VAL A 205 2.59 6.31 8.43
CA VAL A 205 1.70 6.80 7.37
C VAL A 205 0.35 6.10 7.40
N LYS A 206 0.31 4.82 7.75
CA LYS A 206 -0.96 4.09 7.99
C LYS A 206 -1.73 4.65 9.19
N ALA A 207 -1.06 5.01 10.27
CA ALA A 207 -1.69 5.63 11.43
C ALA A 207 -2.33 6.96 11.07
N TRP A 208 -1.63 7.80 10.32
CA TRP A 208 -2.20 9.05 9.79
C TRP A 208 -3.38 8.80 8.84
N GLN A 209 -3.31 7.77 8.00
CA GLN A 209 -4.44 7.39 7.13
C GLN A 209 -5.67 6.97 7.94
N LYS A 210 -5.47 6.35 9.09
CA LYS A 210 -6.56 5.94 10.01
C LYS A 210 -7.15 7.08 10.85
N GLY A 211 -6.63 8.28 10.72
CA GLY A 211 -7.16 9.47 11.40
C GLY A 211 -6.28 10.03 12.51
N GLU A 212 -5.12 9.43 12.80
CA GLU A 212 -4.17 10.10 13.67
C GLU A 212 -3.71 11.44 13.07
N ALA A 213 -3.47 12.40 13.95
CA ALA A 213 -3.02 13.72 13.51
C ALA A 213 -1.63 13.63 12.85
N ASN A 214 -1.54 14.05 11.60
CA ASN A 214 -0.28 14.15 10.90
C ASN A 214 0.43 15.46 11.27
N TYR A 215 1.31 15.40 12.21
CA TYR A 215 2.23 16.51 12.53
C TYR A 215 3.63 16.30 11.94
N GLY A 216 3.85 15.20 11.22
CA GLY A 216 5.10 14.86 10.56
C GLY A 216 6.09 14.16 11.47
N VAL A 217 7.36 14.27 11.11
CA VAL A 217 8.48 13.66 11.84
C VAL A 217 9.58 14.67 12.14
N ALA A 218 10.28 14.43 13.25
CA ALA A 218 11.52 15.09 13.60
C ALA A 218 12.71 14.21 13.17
N LEU A 219 13.71 14.81 12.55
CA LEU A 219 14.97 14.21 12.16
C LEU A 219 16.02 14.63 13.20
N VAL A 220 16.40 13.71 14.05
CA VAL A 220 17.29 13.98 15.18
C VAL A 220 18.58 13.22 15.01
N SER A 221 19.70 13.91 15.13
CA SER A 221 21.00 13.24 15.11
C SER A 221 21.27 12.52 16.43
N ASN A 222 21.50 11.22 16.34
CA ASN A 222 21.81 10.36 17.48
C ASN A 222 23.31 9.99 17.50
N ASN A 223 24.19 10.96 17.25
CA ASN A 223 25.62 10.73 17.26
C ASN A 223 26.22 11.19 18.59
N ALA A 224 26.99 10.31 19.23
CA ALA A 224 27.69 10.62 20.47
C ALA A 224 28.68 11.78 20.29
N ASN A 225 29.32 11.87 19.14
CA ASN A 225 30.17 13.00 18.79
C ASN A 225 29.34 14.18 18.29
N ARG A 226 29.20 15.18 19.13
CA ARG A 226 28.40 16.40 18.85
C ARG A 226 29.01 17.30 17.76
N THR A 227 30.21 17.04 17.29
CA THR A 227 30.83 17.76 16.17
C THR A 227 30.41 17.23 14.81
N TYR A 228 29.87 16.01 14.75
CA TYR A 228 29.41 15.39 13.51
C TYR A 228 28.19 16.14 12.96
N GLN A 229 28.21 16.34 11.66
CA GLN A 229 27.17 17.09 10.94
C GLN A 229 26.84 16.38 9.64
N ALA A 230 25.58 16.43 9.25
CA ALA A 230 25.14 16.05 7.91
C ALA A 230 24.39 17.22 7.26
N GLU A 231 24.70 17.47 6.01
CA GLU A 231 23.99 18.44 5.18
C GLU A 231 23.02 17.68 4.26
N LEU A 232 21.74 17.77 4.57
CA LEU A 232 20.67 17.14 3.81
C LEU A 232 20.07 18.12 2.79
N ASP A 233 19.55 17.59 1.70
CA ASP A 233 18.72 18.37 0.81
C ASP A 233 17.45 18.83 1.53
N ARG A 234 16.99 20.03 1.24
CA ARG A 234 15.78 20.62 1.83
C ARG A 234 14.48 19.97 1.33
N ASN A 235 14.57 19.07 0.35
CA ASN A 235 13.42 18.44 -0.27
C ASN A 235 13.37 16.92 0.05
N PRO A 236 13.22 16.53 1.33
CA PRO A 236 12.85 15.16 1.63
C PRO A 236 11.51 14.87 0.97
N TYR A 237 11.24 13.61 0.69
CA TYR A 237 9.95 13.23 0.13
C TYR A 237 9.50 11.87 0.65
N PHE A 238 8.20 11.65 0.64
CA PHE A 238 7.64 10.35 0.96
C PHE A 238 7.33 9.60 -0.33
N THR A 239 7.61 8.32 -0.34
CA THR A 239 7.07 7.39 -1.33
C THR A 239 6.02 6.54 -0.64
N VAL A 240 4.80 6.55 -1.14
CA VAL A 240 3.71 5.73 -0.65
C VAL A 240 3.32 4.75 -1.75
N ASN A 241 3.46 3.47 -1.46
CA ASN A 241 2.99 2.40 -2.32
C ASN A 241 1.60 1.98 -1.84
N TYR A 242 0.61 2.12 -2.68
CA TYR A 242 -0.77 1.81 -2.35
C TYR A 242 -1.48 1.17 -3.53
N GLU A 243 -2.53 0.46 -3.24
CA GLU A 243 -3.49 -0.02 -4.23
C GLU A 243 -4.86 0.60 -3.94
N VAL A 244 -5.63 0.78 -4.97
CA VAL A 244 -7.04 1.17 -4.85
C VAL A 244 -7.84 -0.11 -4.99
N VAL A 245 -8.57 -0.45 -3.94
CA VAL A 245 -9.47 -1.60 -3.92
C VAL A 245 -10.83 -1.11 -4.41
N GLY A 246 -11.36 -1.75 -5.44
CA GLY A 246 -12.63 -1.40 -6.07
C GLY A 246 -12.93 -2.42 -7.15
N PHE A 247 -13.93 -2.18 -8.01
CA PHE A 247 -14.26 -3.12 -9.08
C PHE A 247 -13.09 -3.41 -10.02
N ASP A 248 -12.24 -2.41 -10.29
CA ASP A 248 -11.07 -2.56 -11.16
C ASP A 248 -9.89 -3.29 -10.49
N GLY A 249 -9.89 -3.34 -9.16
CA GLY A 249 -8.94 -4.09 -8.33
C GLY A 249 -9.57 -5.32 -7.66
N ALA A 250 -10.76 -5.71 -8.08
CA ALA A 250 -11.47 -6.85 -7.50
C ALA A 250 -10.66 -8.15 -7.63
N VAL A 251 -10.69 -8.94 -6.57
CA VAL A 251 -9.95 -10.21 -6.50
C VAL A 251 -10.81 -11.34 -7.05
N GLN A 252 -10.26 -12.16 -7.93
CA GLN A 252 -10.97 -13.29 -8.47
C GLN A 252 -11.22 -14.36 -7.39
N LEU A 253 -12.48 -14.71 -7.19
CA LEU A 253 -12.87 -15.90 -6.45
C LEU A 253 -12.77 -17.12 -7.38
N LYS A 254 -12.17 -18.17 -6.87
CA LYS A 254 -12.12 -19.46 -7.54
C LYS A 254 -12.88 -20.49 -6.72
N GLU A 255 -13.48 -21.42 -7.42
CA GLU A 255 -14.20 -22.53 -6.82
C GLU A 255 -13.27 -23.34 -5.90
N ASN A 256 -13.74 -23.66 -4.71
CA ASN A 256 -13.03 -24.43 -3.69
C ASN A 256 -11.65 -23.84 -3.28
N ALA A 257 -11.44 -22.55 -3.51
CA ALA A 257 -10.23 -21.81 -3.09
C ALA A 257 -10.64 -20.59 -2.25
N PRO A 258 -10.88 -20.76 -0.95
CA PRO A 258 -11.34 -19.69 -0.07
C PRO A 258 -10.29 -18.59 0.05
N ILE A 259 -10.75 -17.36 0.23
CA ILE A 259 -9.89 -16.18 0.36
C ILE A 259 -10.17 -15.50 1.69
N THR A 260 -9.15 -15.41 2.54
CA THR A 260 -9.20 -14.63 3.76
C THR A 260 -8.82 -13.17 3.49
N ARG A 261 -9.56 -12.24 4.08
CA ARG A 261 -9.34 -10.79 4.00
C ARG A 261 -9.62 -10.14 5.34
N ASP A 262 -8.97 -8.98 5.52
CA ASP A 262 -9.16 -8.15 6.69
C ASP A 262 -9.92 -6.88 6.34
N ILE A 263 -10.77 -6.45 7.25
CA ILE A 263 -11.29 -5.09 7.33
C ILE A 263 -10.64 -4.47 8.56
N ILE A 264 -9.72 -3.55 8.34
CA ILE A 264 -8.87 -2.96 9.38
C ILE A 264 -9.31 -1.57 9.81
N LYS A 265 -10.28 -1.01 9.11
CA LYS A 265 -10.86 0.30 9.42
C LYS A 265 -12.33 0.37 9.03
N GLU A 266 -13.08 1.22 9.71
CA GLU A 266 -14.45 1.56 9.36
C GLU A 266 -14.56 2.05 7.90
N GLY A 267 -15.62 1.64 7.22
CA GLY A 267 -15.90 2.03 5.82
C GLY A 267 -14.99 1.38 4.79
N GLN A 268 -14.09 0.48 5.19
CA GLN A 268 -13.33 -0.30 4.23
C GLN A 268 -14.23 -1.29 3.52
N GLU A 269 -14.04 -1.38 2.20
CA GLU A 269 -14.74 -2.30 1.33
C GLU A 269 -13.74 -3.20 0.62
N ASN A 270 -14.04 -4.49 0.56
CA ASN A 270 -13.26 -5.46 -0.20
C ASN A 270 -14.08 -5.91 -1.40
N TYR A 271 -13.44 -5.93 -2.58
CA TYR A 271 -14.09 -6.23 -3.84
C TYR A 271 -13.56 -7.54 -4.42
N PHE A 272 -14.50 -8.38 -4.87
CA PHE A 272 -14.24 -9.67 -5.47
C PHE A 272 -15.04 -9.82 -6.76
N TYR A 273 -14.64 -10.76 -7.60
CA TYR A 273 -15.44 -11.18 -8.74
C TYR A 273 -15.32 -12.67 -8.99
N PHE A 274 -16.29 -13.24 -9.65
CA PHE A 274 -16.24 -14.58 -10.17
C PHE A 274 -16.89 -14.65 -11.54
N ASP A 275 -16.34 -15.52 -12.37
CA ASP A 275 -16.87 -15.80 -13.69
C ASP A 275 -17.85 -16.98 -13.57
N THR A 276 -18.98 -16.86 -14.22
CA THR A 276 -20.06 -17.83 -14.16
C THR A 276 -20.22 -18.54 -15.49
N LYS A 277 -20.82 -19.71 -15.45
CA LYS A 277 -21.22 -20.48 -16.63
C LYS A 277 -22.73 -20.59 -16.64
N PRO A 278 -23.39 -20.48 -17.82
CA PRO A 278 -24.82 -20.72 -17.95
C PRO A 278 -25.20 -22.09 -17.40
N GLY A 279 -26.39 -22.20 -16.83
CA GLY A 279 -26.91 -23.45 -16.29
C GLY A 279 -26.26 -23.97 -15.00
N ILE A 280 -25.33 -23.20 -14.40
CA ILE A 280 -24.69 -23.57 -13.14
C ILE A 280 -25.09 -22.59 -12.04
N ALA A 281 -25.57 -23.13 -10.93
CA ALA A 281 -25.77 -22.34 -9.72
C ALA A 281 -24.49 -22.26 -8.88
N TYR A 282 -24.20 -21.06 -8.41
CA TYR A 282 -23.06 -20.75 -7.55
C TYR A 282 -23.52 -20.27 -6.18
N GLU A 283 -22.76 -20.63 -5.17
CA GLU A 283 -22.89 -20.06 -3.85
C GLU A 283 -21.63 -19.29 -3.48
N VAL A 284 -21.81 -18.02 -3.09
CA VAL A 284 -20.76 -17.21 -2.47
C VAL A 284 -21.16 -16.94 -1.01
N TYR A 285 -20.33 -17.35 -0.08
CA TYR A 285 -20.64 -17.22 1.34
C TYR A 285 -19.39 -16.89 2.15
N THR A 286 -19.59 -16.35 3.35
CA THR A 286 -18.51 -16.08 4.29
C THR A 286 -18.57 -17.01 5.50
N ASP A 287 -17.40 -17.14 6.11
CA ASP A 287 -17.20 -17.84 7.36
C ASP A 287 -16.35 -16.95 8.27
N SER A 288 -16.93 -16.46 9.36
CA SER A 288 -16.27 -15.71 10.43
C SER A 288 -17.27 -15.15 11.46
N ALA A 289 -16.76 -14.85 12.63
CA ALA A 289 -17.54 -14.21 13.72
C ALA A 289 -17.78 -12.70 13.52
N MET A 290 -17.12 -12.07 12.53
CA MET A 290 -17.26 -10.64 12.26
C MET A 290 -18.60 -10.34 11.60
N ASP A 291 -19.28 -9.28 12.02
CA ASP A 291 -20.52 -8.80 11.42
C ASP A 291 -20.24 -8.11 10.09
N LYS A 292 -20.77 -8.66 9.01
CA LYS A 292 -20.54 -8.25 7.63
C LYS A 292 -21.81 -8.22 6.81
N GLN A 293 -21.73 -7.41 5.77
CA GLN A 293 -22.75 -7.34 4.73
C GLN A 293 -22.08 -7.38 3.35
N ALA A 294 -22.83 -7.79 2.36
CA ALA A 294 -22.34 -7.81 0.99
C ALA A 294 -23.38 -7.29 0.00
N ASN A 295 -22.87 -6.67 -1.04
CA ASN A 295 -23.64 -6.33 -2.22
C ASN A 295 -23.09 -7.12 -3.41
N MET A 296 -23.99 -7.66 -4.21
CA MET A 296 -23.66 -8.28 -5.49
C MET A 296 -23.98 -7.31 -6.63
N TYR A 297 -23.09 -7.28 -7.60
CA TYR A 297 -23.20 -6.44 -8.79
C TYR A 297 -23.04 -7.29 -10.05
N ASP A 298 -23.66 -6.87 -11.11
CA ASP A 298 -23.52 -7.47 -12.43
C ASP A 298 -22.22 -7.00 -13.15
N GLU A 299 -22.07 -7.41 -14.40
CA GLU A 299 -20.94 -7.03 -15.25
C GLU A 299 -20.88 -5.51 -15.51
N SER A 300 -22.04 -4.86 -15.57
CA SER A 300 -22.17 -3.39 -15.72
C SER A 300 -21.95 -2.63 -14.42
N LYS A 301 -21.71 -3.35 -13.32
CA LYS A 301 -21.52 -2.80 -11.95
C LYS A 301 -22.81 -2.19 -11.37
N GLU A 302 -23.95 -2.63 -11.87
CA GLU A 302 -25.25 -2.35 -11.27
C GLU A 302 -25.53 -3.35 -10.14
N ARG A 303 -26.08 -2.85 -9.04
CA ARG A 303 -26.38 -3.69 -7.86
C ARG A 303 -27.56 -4.59 -8.15
N VAL A 304 -27.33 -5.90 -8.10
CA VAL A 304 -28.34 -6.94 -8.36
C VAL A 304 -28.68 -7.79 -7.13
N GLY A 305 -27.99 -7.58 -6.03
CA GLY A 305 -28.26 -8.31 -4.78
C GLY A 305 -27.67 -7.64 -3.56
N TYR A 306 -28.28 -7.94 -2.43
CA TYR A 306 -27.81 -7.56 -1.11
C TYR A 306 -27.99 -8.76 -0.18
N ALA A 307 -26.97 -9.06 0.61
CA ALA A 307 -27.04 -10.05 1.63
C ALA A 307 -26.41 -9.50 2.91
N ASP A 308 -27.16 -9.69 3.97
CA ASP A 308 -26.83 -9.35 5.32
C ASP A 308 -27.06 -10.62 6.15
N ASN A 309 -26.35 -10.76 7.22
CA ASN A 309 -26.63 -11.85 8.13
C ASN A 309 -27.90 -11.56 8.93
N THR A 310 -28.78 -12.53 9.00
CA THR A 310 -29.95 -12.49 9.87
C THR A 310 -29.71 -13.36 11.11
N GLY A 311 -30.00 -12.81 12.29
CA GLY A 311 -29.90 -13.55 13.55
C GLY A 311 -28.48 -13.64 14.14
N THR A 312 -28.16 -14.76 14.77
CA THR A 312 -26.89 -14.99 15.47
C THR A 312 -25.71 -15.30 14.53
N ASN A 313 -26.01 -15.71 13.31
CA ASN A 313 -24.97 -16.00 12.30
C ASN A 313 -24.56 -14.72 11.57
N LYS A 314 -23.35 -14.27 11.78
CA LYS A 314 -22.77 -13.07 11.17
C LYS A 314 -22.24 -13.27 9.77
N ASN A 315 -22.65 -14.30 9.07
CA ASN A 315 -22.21 -14.65 7.73
C ASN A 315 -23.31 -14.38 6.69
N PHE A 316 -22.92 -13.97 5.50
CA PHE A 316 -23.84 -13.81 4.39
C PHE A 316 -23.69 -14.96 3.37
N SER A 317 -24.73 -15.18 2.59
CA SER A 317 -24.70 -16.10 1.45
C SER A 317 -25.50 -15.55 0.28
N PHE A 318 -24.96 -15.74 -0.92
CA PHE A 318 -25.68 -15.57 -2.19
C PHE A 318 -25.73 -16.90 -2.91
N VAL A 319 -26.91 -17.33 -3.32
CA VAL A 319 -27.10 -18.52 -4.15
C VAL A 319 -27.85 -18.10 -5.42
N GLY A 320 -27.35 -18.50 -6.57
CA GLY A 320 -28.02 -18.21 -7.83
C GLY A 320 -27.31 -18.71 -9.07
N SER A 321 -28.04 -18.76 -10.17
CA SER A 321 -27.48 -19.00 -11.50
C SER A 321 -27.32 -17.68 -12.22
N TYR A 322 -26.14 -17.49 -12.81
CA TYR A 322 -25.79 -16.26 -13.48
C TYR A 322 -25.12 -16.56 -14.81
N ASN A 323 -25.39 -15.77 -15.82
CA ASN A 323 -24.84 -16.00 -17.16
C ASN A 323 -23.59 -15.20 -17.48
N LYS A 324 -23.18 -14.30 -16.57
CA LYS A 324 -22.06 -13.37 -16.75
C LYS A 324 -21.35 -13.14 -15.43
N ARG A 325 -20.16 -12.52 -15.49
CA ARG A 325 -19.38 -12.14 -14.32
C ARG A 325 -20.23 -11.45 -13.26
N ARG A 326 -19.98 -11.78 -12.01
CA ARG A 326 -20.56 -11.12 -10.84
C ARG A 326 -19.44 -10.56 -9.98
N TYR A 327 -19.71 -9.38 -9.42
CA TYR A 327 -18.85 -8.75 -8.42
C TYR A 327 -19.51 -8.82 -7.07
N ILE A 328 -18.69 -8.99 -6.04
CA ILE A 328 -19.11 -8.96 -4.64
C ILE A 328 -18.34 -7.85 -3.93
N LYS A 329 -19.07 -6.95 -3.30
CA LYS A 329 -18.52 -5.97 -2.39
C LYS A 329 -18.85 -6.36 -0.97
N VAL A 330 -17.84 -6.64 -0.15
CA VAL A 330 -17.97 -6.96 1.27
C VAL A 330 -17.60 -5.74 2.09
N SER A 331 -18.44 -5.38 3.03
CA SER A 331 -18.21 -4.33 4.01
C SER A 331 -18.68 -4.81 5.38
N THR A 332 -18.37 -4.03 6.41
CA THR A 332 -18.87 -4.35 7.76
C THR A 332 -20.13 -3.58 8.07
N LYS A 333 -20.94 -4.19 8.90
CA LYS A 333 -22.03 -3.57 9.64
C LYS A 333 -21.49 -3.11 11.00
N ASN A 334 -22.05 -2.06 11.56
CA ASN A 334 -21.70 -1.60 12.92
C ASN A 334 -20.22 -1.31 13.16
N LYS A 335 -19.49 -0.82 12.16
CA LYS A 335 -18.06 -0.45 12.27
C LYS A 335 -17.13 -1.59 12.68
N ALA A 336 -17.56 -2.84 12.56
CA ALA A 336 -16.75 -3.99 12.94
C ALA A 336 -15.46 -4.05 12.12
N ILE A 337 -14.37 -4.44 12.78
CA ILE A 337 -13.07 -4.72 12.15
C ILE A 337 -12.68 -6.15 12.46
N GLY A 338 -11.91 -6.78 11.56
CA GLY A 338 -11.47 -8.17 11.76
C GLY A 338 -11.26 -8.89 10.44
N SER A 339 -11.00 -10.19 10.56
CA SER A 339 -10.78 -11.08 9.42
C SER A 339 -12.04 -11.86 9.07
N TYR A 340 -12.21 -12.18 7.80
CA TYR A 340 -13.24 -13.08 7.30
C TYR A 340 -12.71 -13.90 6.14
N THR A 341 -13.33 -15.07 5.91
CA THR A 341 -13.03 -15.92 4.79
C THR A 341 -14.22 -15.94 3.83
N LEU A 342 -13.98 -15.74 2.55
CA LEU A 342 -14.97 -15.76 1.47
C LEU A 342 -14.78 -17.02 0.63
N HIS A 343 -15.85 -17.73 0.38
CA HIS A 343 -15.91 -18.99 -0.34
C HIS A 343 -16.74 -18.86 -1.60
N LEU A 344 -16.38 -19.62 -2.64
CA LEU A 344 -17.15 -19.84 -3.85
C LEU A 344 -17.32 -21.35 -4.08
N LYS A 345 -18.55 -21.81 -4.23
CA LYS A 345 -18.87 -23.19 -4.55
C LYS A 345 -19.85 -23.27 -5.72
N LYS A 346 -19.73 -24.27 -6.55
CA LYS A 346 -20.82 -24.73 -7.40
C LYS A 346 -21.79 -25.52 -6.56
N ARG A 347 -23.08 -25.30 -6.74
CA ARG A 347 -24.12 -26.05 -6.05
C ARG A 347 -24.65 -27.20 -6.89
N PHE A 348 -25.16 -26.89 -8.08
CA PHE A 348 -25.70 -27.88 -9.03
C PHE A 348 -25.78 -27.26 -10.41
N ALA A 349 -25.83 -28.10 -11.44
CA ALA A 349 -26.20 -27.67 -12.76
C ALA A 349 -27.75 -27.53 -12.79
N ILE A 350 -28.26 -26.45 -13.33
CA ILE A 350 -29.68 -26.27 -13.55
C ILE A 350 -30.01 -27.06 -14.83
N PRO A 351 -30.91 -28.03 -14.79
CA PRO A 351 -31.30 -28.76 -16.00
C PRO A 351 -31.83 -27.78 -17.04
N GLU A 352 -31.35 -27.92 -18.27
CA GLU A 352 -31.91 -27.18 -19.39
C GLU A 352 -33.27 -27.79 -19.72
N VAL A 353 -34.32 -27.04 -19.58
CA VAL A 353 -35.65 -27.50 -19.99
C VAL A 353 -35.71 -27.41 -21.52
N THR A 354 -35.32 -28.49 -22.18
CA THR A 354 -35.47 -28.64 -23.63
C THR A 354 -36.82 -29.23 -23.93
N GLY A 355 -37.73 -28.41 -24.41
CA GLY A 355 -38.96 -28.82 -25.06
C GLY A 355 -40.11 -29.17 -24.12
N ILE A 356 -40.91 -28.19 -23.74
CA ILE A 356 -42.29 -28.40 -23.36
C ILE A 356 -43.02 -28.65 -24.70
N LYS A 357 -43.26 -29.91 -25.06
CA LYS A 357 -44.26 -30.23 -26.09
C LYS A 357 -45.64 -29.90 -25.48
N GLY A 358 -46.30 -28.88 -25.97
CA GLY A 358 -47.69 -28.68 -25.69
C GLY A 358 -48.45 -29.91 -26.15
N GLN A 359 -49.24 -30.52 -25.27
CA GLN A 359 -50.29 -31.44 -25.68
C GLN A 359 -51.44 -30.54 -26.10
N ASP A 360 -51.75 -30.59 -27.42
CA ASP A 360 -53.02 -30.12 -27.96
C ASP A 360 -54.17 -31.03 -27.51
#